data_3061585685c7cc28c753038db83845ba
#
_entry.id   3061585685c7cc28c753038db83845ba
#
_cell.length_a   1.000
_cell.length_b   1.000
_cell.length_c   1.000
_cell.angle_alpha   90.00
_cell.angle_beta   90.00
_cell.angle_gamma   90.00
#
_symmetry.space_group_name_H-M   'P 1'
#
loop_
_entity.id
_entity.type
_entity.pdbx_description
1 polymer ?
#
loop_
_entity_poly.entity_id
_entity_poly.type
_entity_poly.pdbx_seq_one_letter_code
_entity_poly.pdbx_strand_id
1 'polypeptide(L)'
;MPLDEDVVRLAKGKNLATVVTLMPDGQPQALLTWIDTDGEYVLVNTEPQRQKARNVARDPRITVLIRGDSNYDWAEVRGHVVETIGGEPAREHIDELSQRYNGHEYTNPIGPQGRVILKVAADKINTPKRLGR
;
A
#
# COMPACT_ATOMS: atom_id res chain seq x y z
N MET A 1 1.35 -1.71 -17.13
CA MET A 1 2.59 -2.50 -17.12
C MET A 1 2.61 -3.38 -15.87
N PRO A 2 2.86 -4.69 -15.98
CA PRO A 2 2.91 -5.56 -14.82
C PRO A 2 4.02 -5.14 -13.86
N LEU A 3 3.77 -5.34 -12.57
CA LEU A 3 4.78 -5.11 -11.55
C LEU A 3 5.86 -6.20 -11.60
N ASP A 4 7.05 -5.84 -11.11
CA ASP A 4 8.14 -6.79 -10.88
C ASP A 4 7.64 -7.95 -10.01
N GLU A 5 8.07 -9.18 -10.31
CA GLU A 5 7.60 -10.38 -9.61
C GLU A 5 7.95 -10.37 -8.12
N ASP A 6 9.05 -9.73 -7.71
CA ASP A 6 9.39 -9.60 -6.30
C ASP A 6 8.42 -8.68 -5.57
N VAL A 7 7.95 -7.60 -6.22
CA VAL A 7 6.93 -6.72 -5.66
C VAL A 7 5.63 -7.51 -5.46
N VAL A 8 5.20 -8.26 -6.48
CA VAL A 8 3.96 -9.06 -6.40
C VAL A 8 4.05 -10.08 -5.27
N ARG A 9 5.14 -10.83 -5.20
CA ARG A 9 5.38 -11.83 -4.15
C ARG A 9 5.31 -11.21 -2.76
N LEU A 10 6.01 -10.10 -2.55
CA LEU A 10 6.07 -9.44 -1.26
C LEU A 10 4.72 -8.83 -0.88
N ALA A 11 4.03 -8.20 -1.83
CA ALA A 11 2.73 -7.58 -1.58
C ALA A 11 1.61 -8.61 -1.35
N LYS A 12 1.73 -9.82 -1.89
CA LYS A 12 0.77 -10.90 -1.65
C LYS A 12 1.06 -11.69 -0.39
N GLY A 13 2.25 -11.54 0.17
CA GLY A 13 2.64 -12.23 1.39
C GLY A 13 2.10 -11.54 2.64
N LYS A 14 2.34 -12.17 3.80
CA LYS A 14 1.94 -11.63 5.11
C LYS A 14 3.03 -10.69 5.62
N ASN A 15 3.32 -9.64 4.85
CA ASN A 15 4.39 -8.68 5.11
C ASN A 15 3.80 -7.31 5.41
N LEU A 16 4.41 -6.58 6.34
CA LEU A 16 4.05 -5.19 6.55
C LEU A 16 4.80 -4.30 5.55
N ALA A 17 4.14 -3.25 5.12
CA ALA A 17 4.74 -2.25 4.24
C ALA A 17 4.86 -0.91 4.98
N THR A 18 5.94 -0.20 4.71
CA THR A 18 6.07 1.21 5.09
C THR A 18 5.55 2.04 3.94
N VAL A 19 4.52 2.84 4.22
CA VAL A 19 3.92 3.74 3.23
C VAL A 19 4.31 5.16 3.57
N VAL A 20 4.90 5.87 2.60
CA VAL A 20 5.37 7.24 2.76
C VAL A 20 4.59 8.16 1.85
N THR A 21 3.99 9.19 2.43
CA THR A 21 3.27 10.26 1.72
C THR A 21 3.77 11.60 2.21
N LEU A 22 3.41 12.69 1.52
CA LEU A 22 3.91 14.03 1.83
C LEU A 22 2.86 14.85 2.58
N MET A 23 3.24 15.35 3.74
CA MET A 23 2.45 16.30 4.52
C MET A 23 2.32 17.64 3.76
N PRO A 24 1.37 18.50 4.12
CA PRO A 24 1.19 19.79 3.44
C PRO A 24 2.45 20.66 3.38
N ASP A 25 3.33 20.55 4.37
CA ASP A 25 4.60 21.30 4.42
C ASP A 25 5.74 20.60 3.68
N GLY A 26 5.48 19.44 3.04
CA GLY A 26 6.47 18.66 2.34
C GLY A 26 7.20 17.64 3.20
N GLN A 27 6.95 17.58 4.49
CA GLN A 27 7.56 16.59 5.38
C GLN A 27 7.03 15.20 5.04
N PRO A 28 7.90 14.21 4.79
CA PRO A 28 7.43 12.83 4.61
C PRO A 28 6.82 12.26 5.89
N GLN A 29 5.68 11.56 5.74
CA GLN A 29 5.05 10.80 6.81
C GLN A 29 5.16 9.32 6.48
N ALA A 30 5.69 8.51 7.40
CA ALA A 30 5.88 7.07 7.20
C ALA A 30 5.04 6.29 8.21
N LEU A 31 4.30 5.30 7.72
CA LEU A 31 3.44 4.43 8.53
C LEU A 31 3.60 2.99 8.10
N LEU A 32 3.43 2.07 9.05
CA LEU A 32 3.30 0.65 8.74
C LEU A 32 1.85 0.30 8.44
N THR A 33 1.63 -0.53 7.44
CA THR A 33 0.30 -0.97 7.05
C THR A 33 0.32 -2.32 6.35
N TRP A 34 -0.85 -2.93 6.23
CA TRP A 34 -1.06 -4.08 5.35
C TRP A 34 -0.92 -3.63 3.90
N ILE A 35 -0.58 -4.57 3.03
CA ILE A 35 -0.34 -4.26 1.62
C ILE A 35 -0.94 -5.33 0.73
N ASP A 36 -1.28 -4.95 -0.51
CA ASP A 36 -1.78 -5.87 -1.51
C ASP A 36 -1.37 -5.42 -2.91
N THR A 37 -1.69 -6.23 -3.89
CA THR A 37 -1.50 -5.92 -5.30
C THR A 37 -2.51 -6.71 -6.14
N ASP A 38 -2.85 -6.18 -7.30
CA ASP A 38 -3.60 -6.90 -8.33
C ASP A 38 -2.68 -7.39 -9.47
N GLY A 39 -1.37 -7.23 -9.31
CA GLY A 39 -0.37 -7.60 -10.32
C GLY A 39 0.12 -6.44 -11.16
N GLU A 40 -0.68 -5.39 -11.29
CA GLU A 40 -0.31 -4.17 -12.05
C GLU A 40 -0.08 -2.97 -11.15
N TYR A 41 -0.83 -2.88 -10.06
CA TYR A 41 -0.81 -1.76 -9.12
C TYR A 41 -0.58 -2.27 -7.70
N VAL A 42 0.07 -1.46 -6.89
CA VAL A 42 0.13 -1.70 -5.46
C VAL A 42 -1.14 -1.11 -4.84
N LEU A 43 -1.76 -1.84 -3.93
CA LEU A 43 -3.04 -1.47 -3.34
C LEU A 43 -2.88 -1.22 -1.85
N VAL A 44 -3.29 -0.04 -1.40
CA VAL A 44 -3.27 0.35 0.02
C VAL A 44 -4.71 0.62 0.44
N ASN A 45 -5.19 -0.13 1.45
CA ASN A 45 -6.53 0.08 2.00
C ASN A 45 -6.44 1.00 3.21
N THR A 46 -7.30 2.01 3.26
CA THR A 46 -7.33 2.97 4.36
C THR A 46 -8.73 3.58 4.50
N GLU A 47 -8.87 4.58 5.34
CA GLU A 47 -10.09 5.37 5.45
C GLU A 47 -9.82 6.78 4.90
N PRO A 48 -10.80 7.41 4.22
CA PRO A 48 -10.55 8.67 3.51
C PRO A 48 -10.16 9.84 4.41
N GLN A 49 -10.53 9.81 5.68
CA GLN A 49 -10.19 10.90 6.63
C GLN A 49 -8.78 10.75 7.22
N ARG A 50 -8.09 9.62 7.01
CA ARG A 50 -6.75 9.43 7.55
C ARG A 50 -5.73 10.27 6.80
N GLN A 51 -4.64 10.62 7.49
CA GLN A 51 -3.65 11.56 6.97
C GLN A 51 -3.07 11.11 5.62
N LYS A 52 -2.73 9.83 5.46
CA LYS A 52 -2.16 9.37 4.17
C LYS A 52 -3.13 9.53 3.01
N ALA A 53 -4.43 9.31 3.23
CA ALA A 53 -5.44 9.48 2.20
C ALA A 53 -5.59 10.95 1.82
N ARG A 54 -5.59 11.85 2.80
CA ARG A 54 -5.63 13.30 2.57
C ARG A 54 -4.35 13.78 1.87
N ASN A 55 -3.20 13.24 2.24
CA ASN A 55 -1.92 13.58 1.64
C ASN A 55 -1.91 13.27 0.13
N VAL A 56 -2.33 12.05 -0.26
CA VAL A 56 -2.31 11.66 -1.68
C VAL A 56 -3.41 12.32 -2.50
N ALA A 57 -4.49 12.78 -1.86
CA ALA A 57 -5.50 13.59 -2.54
C ALA A 57 -4.95 14.96 -2.96
N ARG A 58 -3.99 15.50 -2.20
CA ARG A 58 -3.33 16.77 -2.48
C ARG A 58 -2.11 16.60 -3.38
N ASP A 59 -1.27 15.60 -3.08
CA ASP A 59 -0.04 15.29 -3.81
C ASP A 59 0.01 13.77 -3.99
N PRO A 60 -0.20 13.26 -5.21
CA PRO A 60 -0.39 11.82 -5.42
C PRO A 60 0.85 10.97 -5.23
N ARG A 61 2.03 11.57 -5.02
CA ARG A 61 3.28 10.82 -4.84
C ARG A 61 3.22 9.98 -3.58
N ILE A 62 3.68 8.74 -3.71
CA ILE A 62 3.68 7.76 -2.64
C ILE A 62 4.85 6.82 -2.82
N THR A 63 5.49 6.43 -1.72
CA THR A 63 6.53 5.40 -1.72
C THR A 63 6.07 4.27 -0.82
N VAL A 64 6.21 3.04 -1.30
CA VAL A 64 5.85 1.84 -0.56
C VAL A 64 7.08 0.96 -0.46
N LEU A 65 7.49 0.63 0.78
CA LEU A 65 8.61 -0.25 1.04
C LEU A 65 8.06 -1.51 1.72
N ILE A 66 8.23 -2.67 1.07
CA ILE A 66 7.74 -3.94 1.58
C ILE A 66 8.93 -4.80 1.98
N ARG A 67 8.99 -5.21 3.25
CA ARG A 67 10.04 -6.10 3.75
C ARG A 67 9.52 -7.53 3.81
N GLY A 68 10.31 -8.46 3.30
CA GLY A 68 10.05 -9.89 3.41
C GLY A 68 10.72 -10.51 4.64
N ASP A 69 11.27 -11.72 4.47
CA ASP A 69 11.77 -12.53 5.59
C ASP A 69 13.13 -12.10 6.13
N SER A 70 13.90 -11.33 5.38
CA SER A 70 15.23 -10.91 5.81
C SER A 70 15.51 -9.45 5.48
N ASN A 71 16.63 -8.93 5.98
CA ASN A 71 17.07 -7.57 5.71
C ASN A 71 17.45 -7.33 4.24
N TYR A 72 17.63 -8.41 3.48
CA TYR A 72 17.99 -8.35 2.06
C TYR A 72 16.83 -8.78 1.16
N ASP A 73 15.62 -8.97 1.73
CA ASP A 73 14.42 -9.32 0.99
C ASP A 73 13.41 -8.18 1.14
N TRP A 74 13.48 -7.21 0.23
CA TRP A 74 12.58 -6.06 0.24
C TRP A 74 12.41 -5.50 -1.17
N ALA A 75 11.35 -4.73 -1.34
CA ALA A 75 11.11 -3.97 -2.57
C ALA A 75 10.61 -2.57 -2.22
N GLU A 76 11.14 -1.58 -2.91
CA GLU A 76 10.69 -0.20 -2.83
C GLU A 76 9.98 0.17 -4.12
N VAL A 77 8.75 0.66 -4.00
CA VAL A 77 7.97 1.16 -5.12
C VAL A 77 7.78 2.66 -4.94
N ARG A 78 8.37 3.46 -5.82
CA ARG A 78 8.09 4.89 -5.90
C ARG A 78 7.04 5.09 -6.98
N GLY A 79 5.94 5.70 -6.63
CA GLY A 79 4.85 5.85 -7.55
C GLY A 79 3.90 6.97 -7.21
N HIS A 80 2.71 6.86 -7.77
CA HIS A 80 1.65 7.84 -7.53
C HIS A 80 0.30 7.14 -7.54
N VAL A 81 -0.62 7.70 -6.76
CA VAL A 81 -2.00 7.19 -6.71
C VAL A 81 -2.73 7.64 -7.97
N VAL A 82 -3.25 6.67 -8.72
CA VAL A 82 -3.97 6.92 -9.97
C VAL A 82 -5.48 6.86 -9.80
N GLU A 83 -5.95 6.19 -8.74
CA GLU A 83 -7.38 6.02 -8.49
C GLU A 83 -7.60 5.74 -7.01
N THR A 84 -8.72 6.24 -6.49
CA THR A 84 -9.19 5.91 -5.14
C THR A 84 -10.54 5.23 -5.29
N ILE A 85 -10.62 3.98 -4.82
CA ILE A 85 -11.81 3.13 -4.98
C ILE A 85 -12.50 2.99 -3.64
N GLY A 86 -13.75 3.46 -3.54
CA GLY A 86 -14.55 3.34 -2.32
C GLY A 86 -15.65 2.29 -2.44
N GLY A 87 -16.57 2.30 -1.48
CA GLY A 87 -17.76 1.45 -1.49
C GLY A 87 -17.47 -0.03 -1.22
N GLU A 88 -18.34 -0.90 -1.77
CA GLU A 88 -18.24 -2.34 -1.55
C GLU A 88 -16.88 -2.96 -1.90
N PRO A 89 -16.25 -2.60 -3.03
CA PRO A 89 -14.94 -3.17 -3.35
C PRO A 89 -13.88 -2.91 -2.25
N ALA A 90 -13.87 -1.73 -1.66
CA ALA A 90 -12.93 -1.40 -0.58
C ALA A 90 -13.29 -2.12 0.71
N ARG A 91 -14.58 -2.30 1.00
CA ARG A 91 -15.03 -3.05 2.17
C ARG A 91 -14.68 -4.53 2.06
N GLU A 92 -14.90 -5.13 0.90
CA GLU A 92 -14.50 -6.52 0.64
C GLU A 92 -12.99 -6.68 0.72
N HIS A 93 -12.23 -5.72 0.19
CA HIS A 93 -10.78 -5.75 0.20
C HIS A 93 -10.19 -5.76 1.61
N ILE A 94 -10.73 -4.95 2.53
CA ILE A 94 -10.22 -4.97 3.91
C ILE A 94 -10.50 -6.30 4.60
N ASP A 95 -11.61 -6.96 4.28
CA ASP A 95 -11.89 -8.30 4.79
C ASP A 95 -10.89 -9.33 4.25
N GLU A 96 -10.56 -9.28 2.96
CA GLU A 96 -9.56 -10.15 2.36
C GLU A 96 -8.18 -9.95 3.00
N LEU A 97 -7.79 -8.70 3.23
CA LEU A 97 -6.54 -8.37 3.92
C LEU A 97 -6.53 -8.91 5.34
N SER A 98 -7.63 -8.73 6.08
CA SER A 98 -7.75 -9.23 7.44
C SER A 98 -7.64 -10.75 7.48
N GLN A 99 -8.25 -11.47 6.54
CA GLN A 99 -8.10 -12.93 6.43
C GLN A 99 -6.63 -13.31 6.24
N ARG A 100 -5.90 -12.60 5.41
CA ARG A 100 -4.48 -12.88 5.16
C ARG A 100 -3.64 -12.61 6.40
N TYR A 101 -3.82 -11.47 7.06
CA TYR A 101 -2.96 -11.05 8.17
C TYR A 101 -3.39 -11.61 9.52
N ASN A 102 -4.68 -11.79 9.75
CA ASN A 102 -5.25 -12.16 11.05
C ASN A 102 -6.04 -13.48 11.05
N GLY A 103 -6.38 -14.02 9.89
CA GLY A 103 -7.13 -15.27 9.79
C GLY A 103 -8.63 -15.14 9.98
N HIS A 104 -9.17 -13.93 10.01
CA HIS A 104 -10.60 -13.67 10.11
C HIS A 104 -10.96 -12.37 9.40
N GLU A 105 -12.25 -12.16 9.18
CA GLU A 105 -12.74 -10.91 8.59
C GLU A 105 -12.39 -9.70 9.47
N TYR A 106 -12.46 -8.52 8.88
CA TYR A 106 -12.13 -7.27 9.56
C TYR A 106 -13.22 -6.92 10.58
N THR A 107 -12.85 -6.85 11.85
CA THR A 107 -13.78 -6.62 12.96
C THR A 107 -13.64 -5.25 13.62
N ASN A 108 -12.61 -4.47 13.28
CA ASN A 108 -12.46 -3.13 13.84
C ASN A 108 -13.55 -2.20 13.28
N PRO A 109 -14.00 -1.21 14.07
CA PRO A 109 -14.97 -0.24 13.59
C PRO A 109 -14.48 0.50 12.35
N ILE A 110 -15.39 0.69 11.40
CA ILE A 110 -15.15 1.50 10.20
C ILE A 110 -15.92 2.79 10.36
N GLY A 111 -15.25 3.93 10.13
CA GLY A 111 -15.87 5.23 10.22
C GLY A 111 -16.99 5.44 9.19
N PRO A 112 -17.78 6.53 9.33
CA PRO A 112 -18.96 6.75 8.47
C PRO A 112 -18.62 6.96 6.99
N GLN A 113 -17.37 7.29 6.67
CA GLN A 113 -16.94 7.46 5.27
C GLN A 113 -16.50 6.15 4.62
N GLY A 114 -16.48 5.04 5.37
CA GLY A 114 -16.10 3.72 4.87
C GLY A 114 -14.60 3.56 4.63
N ARG A 115 -14.26 2.55 3.83
CA ARG A 115 -12.87 2.26 3.43
C ARG A 115 -12.65 2.71 1.99
N VAL A 116 -11.38 2.93 1.65
CA VAL A 116 -10.96 3.20 0.26
C VAL A 116 -9.71 2.39 -0.06
N ILE A 117 -9.55 2.06 -1.34
CA ILE A 117 -8.33 1.47 -1.87
C ILE A 117 -7.59 2.58 -2.62
N LEU A 118 -6.35 2.85 -2.22
CA LEU A 118 -5.45 3.72 -2.96
C LEU A 118 -4.71 2.84 -3.98
N LYS A 119 -4.92 3.11 -5.25
CA LYS A 119 -4.35 2.33 -6.35
C LYS A 119 -3.08 3.03 -6.82
N VAL A 120 -1.94 2.41 -6.63
CA VAL A 120 -0.62 3.00 -6.84
C VAL A 120 0.01 2.46 -8.13
N ALA A 121 0.30 3.36 -9.07
CA ALA A 121 1.11 3.03 -10.24
C ALA A 121 2.58 3.20 -9.90
N ALA A 122 3.42 2.23 -10.30
CA ALA A 122 4.85 2.29 -10.06
C ALA A 122 5.54 3.15 -11.12
N ASP A 123 6.33 4.13 -10.68
CA ASP A 123 7.19 4.93 -11.55
C ASP A 123 8.61 4.37 -11.54
N LYS A 124 9.06 3.87 -10.39
CA LYS A 124 10.37 3.26 -10.22
C LYS A 124 10.31 2.18 -9.15
N ILE A 125 10.96 1.05 -9.42
CA ILE A 125 11.06 -0.07 -8.48
C ILE A 125 12.54 -0.34 -8.20
N ASN A 126 12.88 -0.42 -6.91
CA ASN A 126 14.20 -0.82 -6.44
C ASN A 126 14.07 -2.07 -5.57
N THR A 127 15.01 -2.98 -5.75
CA THR A 127 15.16 -4.19 -4.94
C THR A 127 16.63 -4.33 -4.56
N PRO A 128 17.00 -5.15 -3.58
CA PRO A 128 18.42 -5.38 -3.25
C PRO A 128 19.23 -5.79 -4.46
N LYS A 129 18.64 -6.62 -5.32
CA LYS A 129 19.27 -7.11 -6.54
C LYS A 129 19.61 -5.96 -7.50
N ARG A 130 18.67 -5.02 -7.70
CA ARG A 130 18.86 -3.84 -8.57
C ARG A 130 19.92 -2.89 -8.03
N LEU A 131 20.09 -2.83 -6.70
CA LEU A 131 21.09 -1.97 -6.05
C LEU A 131 22.43 -2.69 -5.85
N GLY A 132 22.62 -3.88 -6.40
CA GLY A 132 23.86 -4.63 -6.30
C GLY A 132 24.11 -5.25 -4.93
N ARG A 133 23.06 -5.57 -4.21
CA ARG A 133 23.15 -6.09 -2.84
C ARG A 133 22.79 -7.56 -2.74
#